data_70feb821d68bbe5a3f743ee9fa3c6faa
#
_entry.id   70feb821d68bbe5a3f743ee9fa3c6faa
#
_cell.length_a   1.000
_cell.length_b   1.000
_cell.length_c   1.000
_cell.angle_alpha   90.00
_cell.angle_beta   90.00
_cell.angle_gamma   90.00
#
_symmetry.space_group_name_H-M   'P 1'
#
loop_
_entity.id
_entity.type
_entity.pdbx_description
1 polymer ?
#
loop_
_entity_poly.entity_id
_entity_poly.type
_entity_poly.pdbx_seq_one_letter_code
_entity_poly.pdbx_strand_id
1 'polypeptide(L)'
;MSQVHILDVKILNNPAKFLDPYQFEIAFEAQDSISADDILEFRIVYVGSSKSEEHDQELDVIEISPIPAGTSRFTVETDPPEPSKIPLDDLLGVTVIFVACVLNGKEIVRIGFFCNVHYEDPQAELDEPDFKLLNRNVCIDEPRITVHG
;
A
#
# COMPACT_ATOMS: atom_id res chain seq x y z
N MET A 1 22.62 -5.93 -4.24
CA MET A 1 22.52 -4.53 -4.62
C MET A 1 21.21 -4.29 -5.32
N SER A 2 20.43 -3.34 -4.83
CA SER A 2 19.11 -3.08 -5.41
C SER A 2 19.26 -2.28 -6.70
N GLN A 3 18.59 -2.75 -7.76
CA GLN A 3 18.54 -2.04 -9.04
C GLN A 3 17.51 -0.92 -9.05
N VAL A 4 16.55 -0.99 -8.13
CA VAL A 4 15.44 -0.04 -8.07
C VAL A 4 15.32 0.48 -6.65
N HIS A 5 15.16 1.79 -6.53
CA HIS A 5 14.94 2.47 -5.25
C HIS A 5 13.62 3.23 -5.31
N ILE A 6 12.80 3.09 -4.29
CA ILE A 6 11.59 3.91 -4.15
C ILE A 6 12.02 5.25 -3.56
N LEU A 7 11.77 6.34 -4.31
CA LEU A 7 12.16 7.68 -3.89
C LEU A 7 11.07 8.36 -3.06
N ASP A 8 9.81 8.15 -3.42
CA ASP A 8 8.69 8.80 -2.77
C ASP A 8 7.39 8.02 -3.04
N VAL A 9 6.53 7.99 -2.05
CA VAL A 9 5.16 7.49 -2.19
C VAL A 9 4.23 8.52 -1.58
N LYS A 10 3.33 9.06 -2.39
CA LYS A 10 2.31 9.99 -1.94
C LYS A 10 0.95 9.33 -2.01
N ILE A 11 0.11 9.63 -1.04
CA ILE A 11 -1.28 9.21 -1.05
C ILE A 11 -2.11 10.46 -1.26
N LEU A 12 -2.70 10.57 -2.45
CA LEU A 12 -3.29 11.82 -2.94
C LEU A 12 -4.60 12.18 -2.24
N ASN A 13 -5.32 11.17 -1.73
CA ASN A 13 -6.59 11.36 -1.03
C ASN A 13 -6.48 10.87 0.42
N ASN A 14 -5.75 11.61 1.23
CA ASN A 14 -5.49 11.22 2.62
C ASN A 14 -5.65 12.45 3.54
N PRO A 15 -6.45 12.39 4.62
CA PRO A 15 -7.31 11.28 5.01
C PRO A 15 -8.53 11.11 4.10
N ALA A 16 -9.19 9.95 4.20
CA ALA A 16 -10.35 9.62 3.37
C ALA A 16 -11.29 8.67 4.13
N LYS A 17 -12.41 8.34 3.49
CA LYS A 17 -13.30 7.31 4.03
C LYS A 17 -12.72 5.93 3.76
N PHE A 18 -13.04 4.97 4.61
CA PHE A 18 -12.51 3.61 4.49
C PHE A 18 -12.85 2.97 3.13
N LEU A 19 -14.06 3.22 2.63
CA LEU A 19 -14.53 2.65 1.38
C LEU A 19 -14.12 3.44 0.13
N ASP A 20 -13.42 4.56 0.30
CA ASP A 20 -12.92 5.30 -0.85
C ASP A 20 -11.73 4.56 -1.49
N PRO A 21 -11.55 4.68 -2.82
CA PRO A 21 -10.34 4.16 -3.46
C PRO A 21 -9.08 4.79 -2.88
N TYR A 22 -7.95 4.10 -2.99
CA TYR A 22 -6.64 4.67 -2.71
C TYR A 22 -6.06 5.26 -3.98
N GLN A 23 -5.46 6.44 -3.88
CA GLN A 23 -4.78 7.10 -4.99
C GLN A 23 -3.31 7.32 -4.60
N PHE A 24 -2.42 6.59 -5.25
CA PHE A 24 -0.99 6.65 -4.97
C PHE A 24 -0.25 7.35 -6.11
N GLU A 25 0.80 8.09 -5.74
CA GLU A 25 1.81 8.57 -6.68
C GLU A 25 3.14 8.00 -6.22
N ILE A 26 3.77 7.19 -7.07
CA ILE A 26 4.99 6.47 -6.74
C ILE A 26 6.12 6.98 -7.63
N ALA A 27 7.22 7.43 -7.01
CA ALA A 27 8.43 7.82 -7.70
C ALA A 27 9.53 6.82 -7.35
N PHE A 28 10.25 6.36 -8.36
CA PHE A 28 11.33 5.39 -8.17
C PHE A 28 12.47 5.67 -9.12
N GLU A 29 13.64 5.13 -8.77
CA GLU A 29 14.84 5.24 -9.59
C GLU A 29 15.33 3.85 -9.97
N ALA A 30 15.59 3.65 -11.25
CA ALA A 30 16.25 2.45 -11.75
C ALA A 30 17.70 2.80 -12.08
N GLN A 31 18.67 2.07 -11.51
CA GLN A 31 20.09 2.31 -11.76
C GLN A 31 20.45 2.01 -13.22
N ASP A 32 19.91 0.91 -13.74
CA ASP A 32 20.08 0.50 -15.13
C ASP A 32 18.70 0.36 -15.76
N SER A 33 18.65 0.46 -17.10
CA SER A 33 17.40 0.21 -17.80
C SER A 33 16.92 -1.22 -17.56
N ILE A 34 15.59 -1.37 -17.43
CA ILE A 34 14.94 -2.66 -17.23
C ILE A 34 14.30 -3.05 -18.55
N SER A 35 14.72 -4.21 -19.09
CA SER A 35 14.26 -4.67 -20.39
C SER A 35 12.85 -5.26 -20.33
N ALA A 36 12.27 -5.46 -21.53
CA ALA A 36 10.97 -6.13 -21.64
C ALA A 36 11.02 -7.60 -21.22
N ASP A 37 12.22 -8.19 -21.13
CA ASP A 37 12.41 -9.57 -20.68
C ASP A 37 12.35 -9.69 -19.16
N ASP A 38 12.52 -8.58 -18.44
CA ASP A 38 12.42 -8.54 -16.98
C ASP A 38 11.03 -8.09 -16.57
N ILE A 39 10.55 -8.65 -15.48
CA ILE A 39 9.22 -8.30 -14.95
C ILE A 39 9.41 -7.45 -13.70
N LEU A 40 9.11 -6.15 -13.82
CA LEU A 40 9.10 -5.23 -12.68
C LEU A 40 7.66 -4.94 -12.30
N GLU A 41 7.31 -5.23 -11.05
CA GLU A 41 5.97 -5.03 -10.54
C GLU A 41 6.00 -4.17 -9.28
N PHE A 42 4.96 -3.37 -9.10
CA PHE A 42 4.66 -2.75 -7.82
C PHE A 42 3.38 -3.36 -7.27
N ARG A 43 3.43 -3.85 -6.04
CA ARG A 43 2.28 -4.46 -5.37
C ARG A 43 1.85 -3.60 -4.20
N ILE A 44 0.56 -3.30 -4.13
CA ILE A 44 -0.02 -2.50 -3.07
C ILE A 44 -0.83 -3.45 -2.20
N VAL A 45 -0.47 -3.55 -0.92
CA VAL A 45 -1.05 -4.53 0.01
C VAL A 45 -1.55 -3.85 1.26
N TYR A 46 -2.78 -4.18 1.65
CA TYR A 46 -3.37 -3.78 2.92
C TYR A 46 -3.28 -4.96 3.89
N VAL A 47 -2.65 -4.73 5.05
CA VAL A 47 -2.51 -5.76 6.07
C VAL A 47 -3.80 -5.80 6.89
N GLY A 48 -4.58 -6.84 6.71
CA GLY A 48 -5.87 -6.99 7.41
C GLY A 48 -5.71 -7.36 8.88
N SER A 49 -4.65 -8.07 9.22
CA SER A 49 -4.34 -8.43 10.59
C SER A 49 -2.83 -8.56 10.78
N SER A 50 -2.30 -7.92 11.84
CA SER A 50 -0.89 -8.06 12.18
C SER A 50 -0.54 -9.46 12.71
N LYS A 51 -1.54 -10.28 13.02
CA LYS A 51 -1.36 -11.61 13.59
C LYS A 51 -1.14 -12.68 12.53
N SER A 52 -1.57 -12.45 11.29
CA SER A 52 -1.46 -13.45 10.23
C SER A 52 -1.47 -12.80 8.85
N GLU A 53 -0.56 -13.23 8.00
CA GLU A 53 -0.50 -12.79 6.60
C GLU A 53 -1.68 -13.31 5.77
N GLU A 54 -2.46 -14.25 6.29
CA GLU A 54 -3.66 -14.76 5.61
C GLU A 54 -4.68 -13.67 5.30
N HIS A 55 -4.65 -12.58 6.06
CA HIS A 55 -5.58 -11.47 5.90
C HIS A 55 -5.00 -10.31 5.09
N ASP A 56 -3.80 -10.46 4.53
CA ASP A 56 -3.24 -9.46 3.62
C ASP A 56 -4.08 -9.42 2.35
N GLN A 57 -4.42 -8.21 1.92
CA GLN A 57 -5.18 -8.00 0.69
C GLN A 57 -4.31 -7.25 -0.31
N GLU A 58 -4.04 -7.90 -1.43
CA GLU A 58 -3.33 -7.27 -2.54
C GLU A 58 -4.34 -6.39 -3.29
N LEU A 59 -4.21 -5.07 -3.12
CA LEU A 59 -5.15 -4.13 -3.70
C LEU A 59 -4.92 -3.95 -5.20
N ASP A 60 -3.66 -3.98 -5.62
CA ASP A 60 -3.31 -3.90 -7.03
C ASP A 60 -1.89 -4.40 -7.27
N VAL A 61 -1.64 -4.85 -8.50
CA VAL A 61 -0.32 -5.21 -9.00
C VAL A 61 -0.11 -4.50 -10.32
N ILE A 62 0.92 -3.65 -10.38
CA ILE A 62 1.21 -2.86 -11.57
C ILE A 62 2.53 -3.34 -12.18
N GLU A 63 2.48 -3.85 -13.40
CA GLU A 63 3.65 -4.26 -14.16
C GLU A 63 4.06 -3.14 -15.11
N ILE A 64 5.30 -2.67 -15.02
CA ILE A 64 5.73 -1.45 -15.70
C ILE A 64 7.01 -1.57 -16.53
N SER A 65 7.49 -2.78 -16.77
CA SER A 65 8.66 -2.96 -17.64
C SER A 65 8.25 -2.97 -19.13
N PRO A 66 9.08 -2.52 -20.06
CA PRO A 66 10.44 -2.00 -19.86
C PRO A 66 10.45 -0.55 -19.40
N ILE A 67 11.52 -0.15 -18.70
CA ILE A 67 11.72 1.24 -18.29
C ILE A 67 13.18 1.64 -18.49
N PRO A 68 13.44 2.93 -18.81
CA PRO A 68 14.81 3.43 -18.93
C PRO A 68 15.46 3.60 -17.56
N ALA A 69 16.79 3.67 -17.54
CA ALA A 69 17.52 4.07 -16.34
C ALA A 69 17.15 5.51 -15.97
N GLY A 70 17.15 5.80 -14.67
CA GLY A 70 16.83 7.11 -14.13
C GLY A 70 15.57 7.10 -13.30
N THR A 71 15.00 8.28 -13.13
CA THR A 71 13.82 8.48 -12.27
C THR A 71 12.53 8.38 -13.09
N SER A 72 11.58 7.62 -12.57
CA SER A 72 10.24 7.48 -13.14
C SER A 72 9.19 7.72 -12.08
N ARG A 73 8.02 8.16 -12.51
CA ARG A 73 6.90 8.47 -11.63
C ARG A 73 5.60 8.04 -12.29
N PHE A 74 4.71 7.44 -11.50
CA PHE A 74 3.40 7.04 -11.99
C PHE A 74 2.35 7.19 -10.90
N THR A 75 1.09 7.28 -11.31
CA THR A 75 -0.06 7.31 -10.40
C THR A 75 -0.89 6.04 -10.60
N VAL A 76 -1.50 5.57 -9.52
CA VAL A 76 -2.37 4.40 -9.56
C VAL A 76 -3.53 4.61 -8.62
N GLU A 77 -4.72 4.19 -9.03
CA GLU A 77 -5.91 4.16 -8.18
C GLU A 77 -6.30 2.70 -7.97
N THR A 78 -6.49 2.32 -6.70
CA THR A 78 -6.88 0.96 -6.35
C THR A 78 -8.22 0.97 -5.63
N ASP A 79 -8.95 -0.14 -5.72
CA ASP A 79 -10.12 -0.34 -4.87
C ASP A 79 -9.69 -0.42 -3.40
N PRO A 80 -10.59 -0.06 -2.46
CA PRO A 80 -10.30 -0.24 -1.05
C PRO A 80 -10.28 -1.73 -0.69
N PRO A 81 -9.69 -2.10 0.48
CA PRO A 81 -9.75 -3.48 0.91
C PRO A 81 -11.19 -3.92 1.18
N GLU A 82 -11.45 -5.22 1.05
CA GLU A 82 -12.76 -5.77 1.38
C GLU A 82 -12.93 -5.89 2.90
N PRO A 83 -13.85 -5.13 3.50
CA PRO A 83 -14.01 -5.14 4.96
C PRO A 83 -14.38 -6.51 5.51
N SER A 84 -15.15 -7.30 4.76
CA SER A 84 -15.61 -8.61 5.19
C SER A 84 -14.46 -9.62 5.38
N LYS A 85 -13.30 -9.34 4.79
CA LYS A 85 -12.11 -10.20 4.91
C LYS A 85 -11.17 -9.77 6.04
N ILE A 86 -11.52 -8.70 6.75
CA ILE A 86 -10.72 -8.21 7.87
C ILE A 86 -11.35 -8.73 9.15
N PRO A 87 -10.58 -9.39 10.03
CA PRO A 87 -11.10 -9.78 11.34
C PRO A 87 -11.64 -8.58 12.10
N LEU A 88 -12.80 -8.72 12.73
CA LEU A 88 -13.46 -7.59 13.42
C LEU A 88 -12.57 -6.97 14.49
N ASP A 89 -11.77 -7.79 15.18
CA ASP A 89 -10.86 -7.30 16.21
C ASP A 89 -9.72 -6.44 15.65
N ASP A 90 -9.44 -6.57 14.36
CA ASP A 90 -8.34 -5.88 13.69
C ASP A 90 -8.81 -4.76 12.75
N LEU A 91 -10.12 -4.59 12.60
CA LEU A 91 -10.70 -3.59 11.69
C LEU A 91 -10.37 -2.16 12.14
N LEU A 92 -10.61 -1.88 13.42
CA LEU A 92 -10.37 -0.57 14.02
C LEU A 92 -8.96 -0.50 14.62
N GLY A 93 -8.39 0.69 14.60
CA GLY A 93 -7.06 0.94 15.15
C GLY A 93 -6.02 1.10 14.06
N VAL A 94 -4.80 0.67 14.36
CA VAL A 94 -3.67 0.88 13.47
C VAL A 94 -3.28 -0.41 12.78
N THR A 95 -3.17 -0.34 11.45
CA THR A 95 -2.61 -1.41 10.63
C THR A 95 -1.56 -0.83 9.70
N VAL A 96 -1.17 -1.60 8.68
CA VAL A 96 -0.14 -1.19 7.73
C VAL A 96 -0.67 -1.36 6.30
N ILE A 97 -0.37 -0.37 5.46
CA ILE A 97 -0.49 -0.50 4.01
C ILE A 97 0.91 -0.34 3.44
N PHE A 98 1.31 -1.21 2.51
CA PHE A 98 2.66 -1.12 1.95
C PHE A 98 2.66 -1.26 0.44
N VAL A 99 3.72 -0.69 -0.16
CA VAL A 99 4.04 -0.81 -1.57
C VAL A 99 5.32 -1.64 -1.67
N ALA A 100 5.26 -2.76 -2.37
CA ALA A 100 6.40 -3.63 -2.58
C ALA A 100 6.86 -3.56 -4.03
N CYS A 101 8.15 -3.40 -4.26
CA CYS A 101 8.76 -3.46 -5.58
C CYS A 101 9.32 -4.86 -5.78
N VAL A 102 8.85 -5.54 -6.83
CA VAL A 102 9.17 -6.94 -7.10
C VAL A 102 9.79 -7.04 -8.49
N LEU A 103 11.01 -7.57 -8.56
CA LEU A 103 11.72 -7.79 -9.82
C LEU A 103 11.87 -9.28 -10.05
N ASN A 104 11.29 -9.77 -11.16
CA ASN A 104 11.34 -11.18 -11.55
C ASN A 104 10.89 -12.12 -10.42
N GLY A 105 9.79 -11.73 -9.75
CA GLY A 105 9.20 -12.52 -8.67
C GLY A 105 9.87 -12.38 -7.31
N LYS A 106 10.91 -11.55 -7.20
CA LYS A 106 11.63 -11.33 -5.94
C LYS A 106 11.40 -9.91 -5.45
N GLU A 107 10.87 -9.79 -4.22
CA GLU A 107 10.72 -8.48 -3.59
C GLU A 107 12.09 -7.90 -3.29
N ILE A 108 12.37 -6.70 -3.78
CA ILE A 108 13.66 -6.04 -3.59
C ILE A 108 13.59 -4.88 -2.59
N VAL A 109 12.45 -4.21 -2.52
CA VAL A 109 12.24 -3.13 -1.56
C VAL A 109 10.75 -3.02 -1.23
N ARG A 110 10.48 -2.61 0.00
CA ARG A 110 9.11 -2.42 0.49
C ARG A 110 9.06 -1.13 1.30
N ILE A 111 8.04 -0.32 1.08
CA ILE A 111 7.78 0.84 1.92
C ILE A 111 6.37 0.71 2.52
N GLY A 112 6.29 0.74 3.84
CA GLY A 112 5.06 0.60 4.58
C GLY A 112 4.69 1.86 5.33
N PHE A 113 3.38 2.06 5.52
CA PHE A 113 2.84 3.18 6.29
C PHE A 113 1.82 2.65 7.28
N PHE A 114 1.82 3.20 8.48
CA PHE A 114 0.75 2.94 9.43
C PHE A 114 -0.53 3.59 8.92
N CYS A 115 -1.62 2.86 9.03
CA CYS A 115 -2.95 3.31 8.63
C CYS A 115 -3.88 3.21 9.84
N ASN A 116 -4.44 4.33 10.25
CA ASN A 116 -5.38 4.37 11.38
C ASN A 116 -6.80 4.37 10.84
N VAL A 117 -7.59 3.39 11.28
CA VAL A 117 -8.99 3.24 10.91
C VAL A 117 -9.85 3.50 12.13
N HIS A 118 -10.77 4.45 12.01
CA HIS A 118 -11.60 4.89 13.14
C HIS A 118 -12.96 5.37 12.65
N TYR A 119 -13.94 5.41 13.56
CA TYR A 119 -15.22 6.03 13.24
C TYR A 119 -15.09 7.54 13.23
N GLU A 120 -15.86 8.20 12.35
CA GLU A 120 -15.92 9.66 12.31
C GLU A 120 -16.38 10.23 13.65
N ASP A 121 -17.39 9.57 14.28
CA ASP A 121 -17.80 9.87 15.65
C ASP A 121 -17.02 8.96 16.60
N PRO A 122 -16.06 9.50 17.40
CA PRO A 122 -15.27 8.67 18.31
C PRO A 122 -16.07 8.03 19.43
N GLN A 123 -17.31 8.44 19.62
CA GLN A 123 -18.20 7.86 20.63
C GLN A 123 -19.22 6.88 20.03
N ALA A 124 -19.10 6.58 18.74
CA ALA A 124 -20.01 5.63 18.12
C ALA A 124 -19.88 4.24 18.75
N GLU A 125 -20.99 3.71 19.24
CA GLU A 125 -21.09 2.36 19.76
C GLU A 125 -22.03 1.59 18.85
N LEU A 126 -21.48 0.67 18.07
CA LEU A 126 -22.25 -0.12 17.12
C LEU A 126 -22.12 -1.60 17.43
N ASP A 127 -23.23 -2.31 17.46
CA ASP A 127 -23.24 -3.76 17.64
C ASP A 127 -22.58 -4.46 16.46
N GLU A 128 -22.78 -3.90 15.26
CA GLU A 128 -22.14 -4.36 14.04
C GLU A 128 -21.41 -3.21 13.39
N PRO A 129 -20.22 -3.45 12.78
CA PRO A 129 -19.48 -2.37 12.13
C PRO A 129 -20.26 -1.84 10.93
N ASP A 130 -20.30 -0.51 10.80
CA ASP A 130 -20.80 0.15 9.60
C ASP A 130 -19.61 0.77 8.86
N PHE A 131 -19.20 0.10 7.80
CA PHE A 131 -18.01 0.50 7.05
C PHE A 131 -18.15 1.86 6.37
N LYS A 132 -19.38 2.31 6.15
CA LYS A 132 -19.64 3.64 5.57
C LYS A 132 -19.30 4.79 6.53
N LEU A 133 -19.26 4.49 7.83
CA LEU A 133 -18.95 5.48 8.87
C LEU A 133 -17.48 5.48 9.25
N LEU A 134 -16.67 4.60 8.64
CA LEU A 134 -15.24 4.50 8.94
C LEU A 134 -14.43 5.48 8.09
N ASN A 135 -13.45 6.07 8.75
CA ASN A 135 -12.42 6.90 8.10
C ASN A 135 -11.07 6.21 8.23
N ARG A 136 -10.18 6.54 7.30
CA ARG A 136 -8.79 6.08 7.35
C ARG A 136 -7.85 7.28 7.29
N ASN A 137 -6.75 7.19 8.01
CA ASN A 137 -5.68 8.17 7.95
C ASN A 137 -4.35 7.43 7.85
N VAL A 138 -3.67 7.59 6.72
CA VAL A 138 -2.37 6.97 6.48
C VAL A 138 -1.29 7.92 6.98
N CYS A 139 -0.42 7.42 7.86
CA CYS A 139 0.65 8.22 8.46
C CYS A 139 1.84 8.25 7.51
N ILE A 140 1.92 9.29 6.68
CA ILE A 140 2.95 9.42 5.65
C ILE A 140 4.27 9.97 6.19
N ASP A 141 4.28 10.50 7.43
CA ASP A 141 5.46 11.13 8.01
C ASP A 141 6.49 10.14 8.54
N GLU A 142 6.08 8.90 8.75
CA GLU A 142 6.95 7.86 9.33
C GLU A 142 6.92 6.58 8.49
N PRO A 143 7.41 6.61 7.24
CA PRO A 143 7.44 5.41 6.41
C PRO A 143 8.45 4.39 6.95
N ARG A 144 8.13 3.11 6.75
CA ARG A 144 8.99 1.98 7.11
C ARG A 144 9.53 1.37 5.84
N ILE A 145 10.84 1.52 5.61
CA ILE A 145 11.48 1.04 4.40
C ILE A 145 12.29 -0.21 4.72
N THR A 146 12.01 -1.29 3.98
CA THR A 146 12.74 -2.55 4.07
C THR A 146 13.40 -2.82 2.73
N VAL A 147 14.72 -2.94 2.73
CA VAL A 147 15.49 -3.26 1.53
C VAL A 147 16.03 -4.68 1.68
N HIS A 148 15.78 -5.51 0.66
CA HIS A 148 16.28 -6.88 0.61
C HIS A 148 17.57 -6.92 -0.19
N GLY A 149 18.59 -7.45 0.42
CA GLY A 149 19.92 -7.50 -0.18
C GLY A 149 20.18 -8.66 -1.08
#